data_0f807fc972774c64e4fed74bad1078fb
#
_entry.id   0f807fc972774c64e4fed74bad1078fb
#
_cell.length_a   1.000
_cell.length_b   1.000
_cell.length_c   1.000
_cell.angle_alpha   90.00
_cell.angle_beta   90.00
_cell.angle_gamma   90.00
#
_symmetry.space_group_name_H-M   'P 1'
#
loop_
_entity.id
_entity.type
_entity.pdbx_description
1 polymer ?
#
loop_
_entity_poly.entity_id
_entity_poly.type
_entity_poly.pdbx_seq_one_letter_code
_entity_poly.pdbx_strand_id
1 'polypeptide(L)'
;VLLGYERCGTYTRDARNPRCGDATFGVQPATNVGRISDFIEYAGRIRGAQKAKQALALVRDNAWSPMEAIVAALALLPMSEGGYGLGDVALNRRQLTAPELVSLGCKDSRVPDIELVGTHVGFNYDGRVHFAVGESGTGQDGGADAASVRAKYLDDLRRNRELAAMGRVVLPVTSEDLFQQSGLDAVMLEAVLIAEELDHIEDGRFDELKALIGMPVLQRERQRVIWSLLPWEPGDAYARQIADQLARAGHPREIVTTVMDI
;
A
#
# COMPACT_ATOMS: atom_id res chain seq x y z
N VAL A 1 4.03 11.26 -5.91
CA VAL A 1 3.77 9.82 -5.96
C VAL A 1 2.27 9.55 -5.91
N LEU A 2 1.53 9.90 -4.83
CA LEU A 2 0.10 9.59 -4.69
C LEU A 2 -0.78 10.20 -5.78
N LEU A 3 -0.48 11.41 -6.27
CA LEU A 3 -1.16 11.99 -7.42
C LEU A 3 -0.95 11.14 -8.70
N GLY A 4 0.24 10.57 -8.88
CA GLY A 4 0.52 9.66 -9.98
C GLY A 4 -0.37 8.42 -9.92
N TYR A 5 -0.47 7.78 -8.77
CA TYR A 5 -1.38 6.64 -8.56
C TYR A 5 -2.84 6.99 -8.85
N GLU A 6 -3.31 8.15 -8.38
CA GLU A 6 -4.67 8.62 -8.64
C GLU A 6 -4.94 8.84 -10.14
N ARG A 7 -3.97 9.42 -10.87
CA ARG A 7 -4.12 9.66 -12.32
C ARG A 7 -4.02 8.40 -13.16
N CYS A 8 -3.26 7.42 -12.70
CA CYS A 8 -3.06 6.13 -13.37
C CYS A 8 -3.96 5.02 -12.80
N GLY A 9 -4.74 5.30 -11.77
CA GLY A 9 -5.64 4.38 -11.09
C GLY A 9 -7.10 4.61 -11.43
N THR A 10 -7.97 3.84 -10.78
CA THR A 10 -9.43 3.87 -10.97
C THR A 10 -10.16 4.51 -9.78
N TYR A 11 -9.50 5.38 -9.05
CA TYR A 11 -10.09 6.18 -7.99
C TYR A 11 -9.74 7.66 -8.15
N THR A 12 -10.50 8.53 -7.50
CA THR A 12 -10.15 9.95 -7.35
C THR A 12 -10.53 10.43 -5.97
N ARG A 13 -9.67 11.27 -5.39
CA ARG A 13 -9.90 11.89 -4.08
C ARG A 13 -10.72 13.16 -4.23
N ASP A 14 -11.36 13.58 -3.15
CA ASP A 14 -12.06 14.86 -3.10
C ASP A 14 -11.07 16.01 -3.44
N ALA A 15 -11.37 16.77 -4.48
CA ALA A 15 -10.53 17.88 -4.93
C ALA A 15 -10.40 19.02 -3.90
N ARG A 16 -11.38 19.16 -2.99
CA ARG A 16 -11.38 20.19 -1.94
C ARG A 16 -10.66 19.72 -0.68
N ASN A 17 -10.69 18.42 -0.40
CA ASN A 17 -10.04 17.81 0.75
C ASN A 17 -9.37 16.49 0.31
N PRO A 18 -8.29 16.53 -0.48
CA PRO A 18 -7.69 15.34 -1.07
C PRO A 18 -7.04 14.41 -0.04
N ARG A 19 -6.87 14.88 1.20
CA ARG A 19 -6.31 14.07 2.28
C ARG A 19 -7.39 13.29 3.06
N CYS A 20 -8.39 14.01 3.57
CA CYS A 20 -9.38 13.46 4.51
C CYS A 20 -10.78 13.37 3.93
N GLY A 21 -11.01 13.84 2.69
CA GLY A 21 -12.29 13.74 2.01
C GLY A 21 -12.53 12.35 1.43
N ASP A 22 -13.78 12.10 1.05
CA ASP A 22 -14.18 10.82 0.46
C ASP A 22 -13.46 10.57 -0.88
N ALA A 23 -13.19 9.30 -1.16
CA ALA A 23 -12.70 8.86 -2.45
C ALA A 23 -13.85 8.31 -3.30
N THR A 24 -13.85 8.64 -4.59
CA THR A 24 -14.73 8.03 -5.59
C THR A 24 -13.98 6.91 -6.28
N PHE A 25 -14.60 5.72 -6.37
CA PHE A 25 -14.00 4.52 -6.93
C PHE A 25 -14.60 4.17 -8.31
N GLY A 26 -13.90 3.34 -9.08
CA GLY A 26 -14.36 2.86 -10.36
C GLY A 26 -14.32 3.92 -11.47
N VAL A 27 -13.54 4.98 -11.31
CA VAL A 27 -13.35 6.01 -12.34
C VAL A 27 -12.39 5.51 -13.44
N GLN A 28 -12.50 6.07 -14.64
CA GLN A 28 -11.55 5.78 -15.71
C GLN A 28 -10.21 6.46 -15.42
N PRO A 29 -9.07 5.76 -15.57
CA PRO A 29 -7.75 6.37 -15.43
C PRO A 29 -7.58 7.55 -16.40
N ALA A 30 -7.06 8.67 -15.92
CA ALA A 30 -6.81 9.84 -16.76
C ALA A 30 -5.61 9.62 -17.71
N THR A 31 -4.67 8.76 -17.30
CA THR A 31 -3.44 8.46 -18.05
C THR A 31 -2.87 7.12 -17.56
N ASN A 32 -1.63 6.81 -17.92
CA ASN A 32 -0.84 5.70 -17.39
C ASN A 32 0.62 6.12 -17.20
N VAL A 33 1.38 5.32 -16.47
CA VAL A 33 2.80 5.58 -16.14
C VAL A 33 3.64 5.78 -17.40
N GLY A 34 3.43 4.96 -18.45
CA GLY A 34 4.16 5.08 -19.71
C GLY A 34 3.97 6.44 -20.36
N ARG A 35 2.71 6.90 -20.49
CA ARG A 35 2.42 8.22 -21.10
C ARG A 35 2.99 9.39 -20.30
N ILE A 36 3.02 9.29 -18.97
CA ILE A 36 3.66 10.31 -18.12
C ILE A 36 5.18 10.28 -18.36
N SER A 37 5.79 9.10 -18.43
CA SER A 37 7.22 8.94 -18.75
C SER A 37 7.59 9.57 -20.08
N ASP A 38 6.85 9.24 -21.14
CA ASP A 38 7.05 9.80 -22.48
C ASP A 38 6.95 11.33 -22.47
N PHE A 39 5.97 11.87 -21.72
CA PHE A 39 5.82 13.32 -21.58
C PHE A 39 7.02 13.96 -20.86
N ILE A 40 7.51 13.36 -19.76
CA ILE A 40 8.67 13.86 -19.04
C ILE A 40 9.92 13.85 -19.93
N GLU A 41 10.11 12.81 -20.72
CA GLU A 41 11.22 12.70 -21.68
C GLU A 41 11.11 13.76 -22.80
N TYR A 42 9.92 13.94 -23.37
CA TYR A 42 9.66 14.98 -24.37
C TYR A 42 9.85 16.39 -23.81
N ALA A 43 9.39 16.63 -22.59
CA ALA A 43 9.50 17.93 -21.92
C ALA A 43 10.96 18.33 -21.59
N GLY A 44 11.87 17.35 -21.55
CA GLY A 44 13.31 17.56 -21.46
C GLY A 44 13.73 18.28 -20.16
N ARG A 45 14.37 19.46 -20.30
CA ARG A 45 15.00 20.18 -19.18
C ARG A 45 14.08 21.18 -18.45
N ILE A 46 12.78 20.97 -18.42
CA ILE A 46 11.90 21.84 -17.63
C ILE A 46 12.16 21.65 -16.12
N ARG A 47 11.96 22.74 -15.39
CA ARG A 47 12.09 22.73 -13.92
C ARG A 47 11.17 21.67 -13.32
N GLY A 48 11.72 20.79 -12.50
CA GLY A 48 10.97 19.73 -11.84
C GLY A 48 10.93 18.39 -12.59
N ALA A 49 11.37 18.29 -13.84
CA ALA A 49 11.33 17.03 -14.61
C ALA A 49 12.09 15.88 -13.91
N GLN A 50 13.25 16.16 -13.31
CA GLN A 50 14.02 15.15 -12.59
C GLN A 50 13.26 14.63 -11.35
N LYS A 51 12.65 15.55 -10.58
CA LYS A 51 11.84 15.20 -9.41
C LYS A 51 10.60 14.38 -9.82
N ALA A 52 9.95 14.78 -10.93
CA ALA A 52 8.82 14.04 -11.49
C ALA A 52 9.23 12.62 -11.92
N LYS A 53 10.40 12.45 -12.55
CA LYS A 53 10.93 11.14 -12.95
C LYS A 53 11.21 10.24 -11.73
N GLN A 54 11.80 10.79 -10.67
CA GLN A 54 12.02 10.07 -9.41
C GLN A 54 10.69 9.64 -8.77
N ALA A 55 9.71 10.56 -8.70
CA ALA A 55 8.40 10.26 -8.16
C ALA A 55 7.66 9.20 -9.01
N LEU A 56 7.78 9.26 -10.34
CA LEU A 56 7.14 8.32 -11.25
C LEU A 56 7.69 6.89 -11.11
N ALA A 57 8.95 6.73 -10.75
CA ALA A 57 9.56 5.42 -10.49
C ALA A 57 8.83 4.65 -9.36
N LEU A 58 8.18 5.37 -8.45
CA LEU A 58 7.39 4.82 -7.33
C LEU A 58 5.90 4.69 -7.66
N VAL A 59 5.47 4.89 -8.89
CA VAL A 59 4.06 4.82 -9.30
C VAL A 59 3.84 3.56 -10.15
N ARG A 60 2.72 2.91 -9.94
CA ARG A 60 2.23 1.81 -10.78
C ARG A 60 0.82 2.10 -11.24
N ASP A 61 0.46 1.57 -12.40
CA ASP A 61 -0.90 1.67 -12.93
C ASP A 61 -1.88 0.81 -12.12
N ASN A 62 -3.16 1.14 -12.27
CA ASN A 62 -4.28 0.30 -11.81
C ASN A 62 -4.47 0.20 -10.28
N ALA A 63 -4.10 1.22 -9.51
CA ALA A 63 -4.55 1.32 -8.12
C ALA A 63 -6.06 1.55 -8.07
N TRP A 64 -6.77 0.81 -7.21
CA TRP A 64 -8.22 0.94 -7.07
C TRP A 64 -8.62 1.79 -5.87
N SER A 65 -7.69 2.05 -4.94
CA SER A 65 -7.93 2.88 -3.77
C SER A 65 -6.71 3.70 -3.36
N PRO A 66 -6.89 4.79 -2.58
CA PRO A 66 -5.79 5.54 -1.99
C PRO A 66 -4.91 4.71 -1.08
N MET A 67 -5.49 3.76 -0.33
CA MET A 67 -4.76 2.95 0.64
C MET A 67 -3.87 1.91 -0.03
N GLU A 68 -4.35 1.26 -1.10
CA GLU A 68 -3.50 0.42 -1.94
C GLU A 68 -2.31 1.21 -2.50
N ALA A 69 -2.55 2.44 -2.97
CA ALA A 69 -1.50 3.32 -3.48
C ALA A 69 -0.45 3.66 -2.41
N ILE A 70 -0.88 3.88 -1.16
CA ILE A 70 0.03 4.14 -0.03
C ILE A 70 0.88 2.91 0.29
N VAL A 71 0.26 1.73 0.43
CA VAL A 71 0.99 0.49 0.73
C VAL A 71 1.96 0.13 -0.40
N ALA A 72 1.54 0.25 -1.67
CA ALA A 72 2.39 0.02 -2.83
C ALA A 72 3.57 1.00 -2.88
N ALA A 73 3.32 2.29 -2.63
CA ALA A 73 4.38 3.30 -2.60
C ALA A 73 5.40 3.01 -1.48
N LEU A 74 4.95 2.61 -0.29
CA LEU A 74 5.82 2.23 0.83
C LEU A 74 6.64 0.98 0.53
N ALA A 75 6.05 -0.02 -0.13
CA ALA A 75 6.75 -1.23 -0.56
C ALA A 75 7.89 -0.93 -1.55
N LEU A 76 7.65 0.01 -2.48
CA LEU A 76 8.63 0.43 -3.51
C LEU A 76 9.69 1.39 -2.97
N LEU A 77 9.32 2.29 -2.04
CA LEU A 77 10.19 3.34 -1.54
C LEU A 77 11.42 2.74 -0.86
N PRO A 78 12.64 3.20 -1.19
CA PRO A 78 13.86 2.71 -0.53
C PRO A 78 13.84 2.88 0.99
N MET A 79 14.54 2.00 1.70
CA MET A 79 14.65 2.10 3.17
C MET A 79 15.30 3.42 3.62
N SER A 80 16.25 3.94 2.85
CA SER A 80 16.89 5.25 3.09
C SER A 80 15.91 6.43 3.02
N GLU A 81 14.76 6.25 2.38
CA GLU A 81 13.70 7.26 2.25
C GLU A 81 12.47 6.94 3.13
N GLY A 82 12.60 5.98 4.04
CA GLY A 82 11.53 5.60 4.98
C GLY A 82 10.52 4.61 4.40
N GLY A 83 10.88 3.86 3.36
CA GLY A 83 10.11 2.75 2.82
C GLY A 83 10.69 1.38 3.16
N TYR A 84 10.34 0.38 2.35
CA TYR A 84 10.76 -1.02 2.55
C TYR A 84 11.67 -1.57 1.45
N GLY A 85 11.70 -0.96 0.26
CA GLY A 85 12.59 -1.38 -0.83
C GLY A 85 12.38 -2.81 -1.29
N LEU A 86 11.14 -3.32 -1.29
CA LEU A 86 10.83 -4.72 -1.61
C LEU A 86 11.06 -5.08 -3.09
N GLY A 87 11.34 -4.10 -3.95
CA GLY A 87 11.39 -4.30 -5.39
C GLY A 87 10.10 -3.90 -6.09
N ASP A 88 9.85 -4.45 -7.28
CA ASP A 88 8.70 -4.04 -8.09
C ASP A 88 7.39 -4.64 -7.59
N VAL A 89 6.29 -3.90 -7.77
CA VAL A 89 4.94 -4.37 -7.44
C VAL A 89 3.99 -4.20 -8.63
N ALA A 90 2.98 -5.07 -8.72
CA ALA A 90 1.87 -4.97 -9.65
C ALA A 90 0.55 -4.83 -8.87
N LEU A 91 -0.35 -3.96 -9.33
CA LEU A 91 -1.60 -3.67 -8.64
C LEU A 91 -2.79 -4.32 -9.35
N ASN A 92 -3.67 -4.91 -8.56
CA ASN A 92 -4.96 -5.44 -8.99
C ASN A 92 -4.84 -6.35 -10.23
N ARG A 93 -3.84 -7.21 -10.22
CA ARG A 93 -3.57 -8.14 -11.30
C ARG A 93 -4.44 -9.37 -11.16
N ARG A 94 -5.26 -9.62 -12.18
CA ARG A 94 -6.18 -10.73 -12.18
C ARG A 94 -5.45 -12.07 -12.21
N GLN A 95 -5.73 -12.94 -11.24
CA GLN A 95 -5.26 -14.31 -11.15
C GLN A 95 -6.41 -15.26 -11.53
N LEU A 96 -6.19 -16.12 -12.53
CA LEU A 96 -7.19 -17.11 -12.92
C LEU A 96 -7.23 -18.23 -11.88
N THR A 97 -8.44 -18.59 -11.46
CA THR A 97 -8.68 -19.72 -10.55
C THR A 97 -8.51 -21.02 -11.31
N ALA A 98 -7.96 -22.04 -10.66
CA ALA A 98 -7.83 -23.38 -11.25
C ALA A 98 -9.21 -23.91 -11.71
N PRO A 99 -9.31 -24.50 -12.92
CA PRO A 99 -10.59 -24.97 -13.45
C PRO A 99 -11.33 -25.96 -12.53
N GLU A 100 -10.58 -26.76 -11.79
CA GLU A 100 -11.12 -27.72 -10.82
C GLU A 100 -11.87 -27.00 -9.69
N LEU A 101 -11.38 -25.85 -9.20
CA LEU A 101 -12.04 -25.05 -8.18
C LEU A 101 -13.25 -24.31 -8.77
N VAL A 102 -13.15 -23.82 -10.00
CA VAL A 102 -14.28 -23.20 -10.71
C VAL A 102 -15.43 -24.19 -10.89
N SER A 103 -15.16 -25.46 -11.22
CA SER A 103 -16.16 -26.51 -11.36
C SER A 103 -16.90 -26.81 -10.05
N LEU A 104 -16.30 -26.45 -8.89
CA LEU A 104 -16.89 -26.58 -7.55
C LEU A 104 -17.61 -25.30 -7.08
N GLY A 105 -17.75 -24.31 -7.97
CA GLY A 105 -18.46 -23.05 -7.70
C GLY A 105 -17.59 -21.92 -7.13
N CYS A 106 -16.26 -22.03 -7.22
CA CYS A 106 -15.38 -20.91 -6.94
C CYS A 106 -15.46 -19.87 -8.07
N LYS A 107 -15.07 -18.61 -7.78
CA LYS A 107 -15.01 -17.56 -8.80
C LYS A 107 -13.94 -17.89 -9.85
N ASP A 108 -14.15 -17.50 -11.11
CA ASP A 108 -13.22 -17.72 -12.23
C ASP A 108 -11.85 -17.07 -12.03
N SER A 109 -11.79 -16.07 -11.17
CA SER A 109 -10.55 -15.35 -10.88
C SER A 109 -10.59 -14.65 -9.53
N ARG A 110 -9.40 -14.38 -9.01
CA ARG A 110 -9.17 -13.55 -7.82
C ARG A 110 -8.20 -12.43 -8.16
N VAL A 111 -8.33 -11.32 -7.44
CA VAL A 111 -7.51 -10.14 -7.65
C VAL A 111 -6.92 -9.74 -6.30
N PRO A 112 -5.62 -10.00 -6.07
CA PRO A 112 -4.89 -9.36 -4.97
C PRO A 112 -4.74 -7.88 -5.24
N ASP A 113 -4.78 -7.05 -4.19
CA ASP A 113 -4.61 -5.61 -4.35
C ASP A 113 -3.19 -5.27 -4.82
N ILE A 114 -2.18 -5.95 -4.27
CA ILE A 114 -0.76 -5.73 -4.56
C ILE A 114 -0.06 -7.08 -4.68
N GLU A 115 0.72 -7.27 -5.73
CA GLU A 115 1.63 -8.42 -5.90
C GLU A 115 3.08 -7.95 -5.87
N LEU A 116 3.94 -8.63 -5.14
CA LEU A 116 5.38 -8.44 -5.20
C LEU A 116 5.93 -9.18 -6.43
N VAL A 117 6.37 -8.43 -7.44
CA VAL A 117 6.76 -8.99 -8.73
C VAL A 117 7.96 -9.94 -8.59
N GLY A 118 7.87 -11.09 -9.24
CA GLY A 118 8.90 -12.13 -9.18
C GLY A 118 8.83 -12.99 -7.93
N THR A 119 7.71 -12.92 -7.19
CA THR A 119 7.42 -13.79 -6.05
C THR A 119 5.99 -14.33 -6.11
N HIS A 120 5.67 -15.25 -5.20
CA HIS A 120 4.32 -15.73 -4.95
C HIS A 120 3.61 -14.96 -3.82
N VAL A 121 4.16 -13.84 -3.37
CA VAL A 121 3.65 -13.05 -2.24
C VAL A 121 2.94 -11.80 -2.73
N GLY A 122 1.88 -11.42 -2.02
CA GLY A 122 1.13 -10.19 -2.26
C GLY A 122 0.50 -9.65 -0.99
N PHE A 123 -0.21 -8.54 -1.12
CA PHE A 123 -0.91 -7.88 -0.02
C PHE A 123 -2.35 -7.55 -0.43
N ASN A 124 -3.26 -7.58 0.54
CA ASN A 124 -4.59 -7.00 0.43
C ASN A 124 -4.76 -5.96 1.53
N TYR A 125 -5.22 -4.76 1.18
CA TYR A 125 -5.58 -3.79 2.18
C TYR A 125 -7.01 -4.04 2.70
N ASP A 126 -7.13 -4.35 3.98
CA ASP A 126 -8.41 -4.55 4.67
C ASP A 126 -8.66 -3.44 5.70
N GLY A 127 -9.23 -2.33 5.23
CA GLY A 127 -9.49 -1.14 6.04
C GLY A 127 -10.84 -1.10 6.75
N ARG A 128 -11.66 -2.14 6.66
CA ARG A 128 -13.08 -2.04 7.07
C ARG A 128 -13.48 -2.75 8.36
N VAL A 129 -12.57 -3.37 9.08
CA VAL A 129 -12.99 -4.24 10.20
C VAL A 129 -13.27 -3.48 11.51
N HIS A 130 -12.81 -2.24 11.70
CA HIS A 130 -12.71 -1.71 13.07
C HIS A 130 -13.53 -0.50 13.49
N PHE A 131 -14.31 0.14 12.63
CA PHE A 131 -15.02 1.36 13.04
C PHE A 131 -16.55 1.27 13.14
N ALA A 132 -17.12 0.11 12.85
CA ALA A 132 -18.58 -0.07 12.96
C ALA A 132 -19.08 -0.54 14.34
N VAL A 133 -18.21 -0.74 15.33
CA VAL A 133 -18.59 -1.25 16.66
C VAL A 133 -18.71 -0.15 17.72
N GLY A 134 -18.36 1.11 17.43
CA GLY A 134 -18.17 2.14 18.45
C GLY A 134 -19.19 3.27 18.56
N GLU A 135 -19.92 3.67 17.52
CA GLU A 135 -20.77 4.87 17.58
C GLU A 135 -22.05 4.78 16.76
N SER A 136 -22.97 3.94 17.14
CA SER A 136 -24.38 4.13 16.78
C SER A 136 -25.29 3.54 17.85
N GLY A 137 -25.51 4.32 18.86
CA GLY A 137 -26.69 4.18 19.68
C GLY A 137 -27.94 4.43 18.83
N THR A 138 -28.95 3.56 18.99
CA THR A 138 -30.34 3.72 18.57
C THR A 138 -30.66 3.67 17.07
N GLY A 139 -30.85 2.46 16.52
CA GLY A 139 -31.52 2.28 15.23
C GLY A 139 -31.69 0.80 14.88
N GLN A 140 -32.90 0.38 14.56
CA GLN A 140 -33.37 -0.99 14.31
C GLN A 140 -32.82 -1.68 13.02
N ASP A 141 -31.71 -1.23 12.42
CA ASP A 141 -31.13 -1.77 11.17
C ASP A 141 -29.87 -2.65 11.35
N GLY A 142 -29.54 -3.03 12.59
CA GLY A 142 -28.29 -3.77 12.88
C GLY A 142 -28.18 -5.18 12.24
N GLY A 143 -29.26 -5.77 11.78
CA GLY A 143 -29.25 -7.14 11.23
C GLY A 143 -28.74 -7.24 9.79
N ALA A 144 -29.05 -6.28 8.94
CA ALA A 144 -28.63 -6.29 7.53
C ALA A 144 -27.13 -5.95 7.39
N ASP A 145 -26.62 -5.08 8.25
CA ASP A 145 -25.20 -4.70 8.27
C ASP A 145 -24.32 -5.85 8.76
N ALA A 146 -24.71 -6.55 9.83
CA ALA A 146 -23.99 -7.72 10.34
C ALA A 146 -23.94 -8.88 9.33
N ALA A 147 -25.01 -9.12 8.58
CA ALA A 147 -25.05 -10.16 7.53
C ALA A 147 -24.10 -9.80 6.36
N SER A 148 -24.05 -8.54 5.95
CA SER A 148 -23.16 -8.02 4.91
C SER A 148 -21.69 -8.14 5.32
N VAL A 149 -21.35 -7.73 6.54
CA VAL A 149 -19.99 -7.86 7.11
C VAL A 149 -19.55 -9.32 7.15
N ARG A 150 -20.45 -10.22 7.62
CA ARG A 150 -20.15 -11.66 7.64
C ARG A 150 -19.96 -12.25 6.24
N ALA A 151 -20.79 -11.85 5.26
CA ALA A 151 -20.67 -12.32 3.89
C ALA A 151 -19.34 -11.91 3.27
N LYS A 152 -18.92 -10.64 3.49
CA LYS A 152 -17.62 -10.13 3.05
C LYS A 152 -16.48 -10.92 3.70
N TYR A 153 -16.49 -11.09 5.01
CA TYR A 153 -15.47 -11.85 5.73
C TYR A 153 -15.33 -13.28 5.19
N LEU A 154 -16.44 -13.96 4.91
CA LEU A 154 -16.42 -15.30 4.30
C LEU A 154 -15.87 -15.31 2.87
N ASP A 155 -16.14 -14.27 2.06
CA ASP A 155 -15.57 -14.17 0.71
C ASP A 155 -14.04 -13.88 0.78
N ASP A 156 -13.58 -13.06 1.73
CA ASP A 156 -12.15 -12.81 1.94
C ASP A 156 -11.41 -14.09 2.38
N LEU A 157 -11.99 -14.88 3.30
CA LEU A 157 -11.43 -16.19 3.67
C LEU A 157 -11.38 -17.16 2.49
N ARG A 158 -12.42 -17.19 1.65
CA ARG A 158 -12.46 -18.04 0.44
C ARG A 158 -11.41 -17.56 -0.56
N ARG A 159 -11.32 -16.26 -0.82
CA ARG A 159 -10.32 -15.65 -1.70
C ARG A 159 -8.90 -16.08 -1.30
N ASN A 160 -8.56 -15.94 -0.02
CA ASN A 160 -7.23 -16.28 0.47
C ASN A 160 -6.92 -17.78 0.32
N ARG A 161 -7.90 -18.67 0.58
CA ARG A 161 -7.73 -20.13 0.36
C ARG A 161 -7.54 -20.48 -1.12
N GLU A 162 -8.31 -19.85 -2.00
CA GLU A 162 -8.22 -20.09 -3.45
C GLU A 162 -6.86 -19.60 -3.99
N LEU A 163 -6.38 -18.44 -3.53
CA LEU A 163 -5.04 -17.94 -3.86
C LEU A 163 -3.94 -18.87 -3.32
N ALA A 164 -4.07 -19.34 -2.08
CA ALA A 164 -3.13 -20.30 -1.50
C ALA A 164 -3.11 -21.64 -2.27
N ALA A 165 -4.26 -22.13 -2.73
CA ALA A 165 -4.34 -23.32 -3.57
C ALA A 165 -3.64 -23.14 -4.93
N MET A 166 -3.46 -21.91 -5.39
CA MET A 166 -2.69 -21.54 -6.59
C MET A 166 -1.21 -21.20 -6.29
N GLY A 167 -0.74 -21.52 -5.07
CA GLY A 167 0.62 -21.27 -4.63
C GLY A 167 0.90 -19.81 -4.25
N ARG A 168 -0.13 -18.98 -4.08
CA ARG A 168 0.04 -17.57 -3.73
C ARG A 168 -0.31 -17.29 -2.28
N VAL A 169 0.55 -16.56 -1.59
CA VAL A 169 0.32 -16.08 -0.23
C VAL A 169 0.02 -14.58 -0.27
N VAL A 170 -1.19 -14.20 0.14
CA VAL A 170 -1.59 -12.79 0.17
C VAL A 170 -1.84 -12.38 1.62
N LEU A 171 -0.97 -11.50 2.12
CA LEU A 171 -1.00 -11.02 3.49
C LEU A 171 -2.03 -9.87 3.62
N PRO A 172 -2.91 -9.90 4.63
CA PRO A 172 -3.76 -8.75 4.93
C PRO A 172 -2.91 -7.62 5.51
N VAL A 173 -3.16 -6.40 5.07
CA VAL A 173 -2.67 -5.16 5.68
C VAL A 173 -3.88 -4.42 6.23
N THR A 174 -3.90 -4.20 7.52
CA THR A 174 -5.01 -3.53 8.21
C THR A 174 -4.68 -2.06 8.52
N SER A 175 -5.69 -1.30 8.94
CA SER A 175 -5.46 0.06 9.44
C SER A 175 -4.58 0.07 10.68
N GLU A 176 -4.70 -0.94 11.54
CA GLU A 176 -3.90 -1.08 12.74
C GLU A 176 -2.41 -1.26 12.43
N ASP A 177 -2.07 -2.05 11.40
CA ASP A 177 -0.69 -2.22 10.95
C ASP A 177 -0.06 -0.90 10.50
N LEU A 178 -0.86 0.00 9.93
CA LEU A 178 -0.42 1.33 9.53
C LEU A 178 -0.33 2.32 10.70
N PHE A 179 -1.21 2.20 11.69
CA PHE A 179 -1.25 3.11 12.83
C PHE A 179 -0.29 2.74 13.95
N GLN A 180 -0.13 1.45 14.22
CA GLN A 180 0.76 0.99 15.26
C GLN A 180 2.22 1.16 14.86
N GLN A 181 3.04 1.60 15.80
CA GLN A 181 4.47 1.68 15.55
C GLN A 181 5.02 0.29 15.23
N SER A 182 5.68 0.19 14.08
CA SER A 182 6.23 -1.07 13.54
C SER A 182 5.21 -2.14 13.16
N GLY A 183 3.92 -1.83 13.09
CA GLY A 183 2.91 -2.80 12.66
C GLY A 183 3.15 -3.23 11.22
N LEU A 184 3.29 -2.28 10.30
CA LEU A 184 3.59 -2.58 8.90
C LEU A 184 4.99 -3.21 8.73
N ASP A 185 5.96 -2.92 9.61
CA ASP A 185 7.28 -3.55 9.60
C ASP A 185 7.17 -5.06 9.74
N ALA A 186 6.29 -5.55 10.61
CA ALA A 186 6.06 -6.98 10.80
C ALA A 186 5.51 -7.63 9.52
N VAL A 187 4.46 -7.04 8.92
CA VAL A 187 3.85 -7.56 7.68
C VAL A 187 4.85 -7.61 6.53
N MET A 188 5.67 -6.56 6.37
CA MET A 188 6.67 -6.52 5.30
C MET A 188 7.81 -7.52 5.52
N LEU A 189 8.21 -7.75 6.77
CA LEU A 189 9.19 -8.79 7.10
C LEU A 189 8.62 -10.19 6.87
N GLU A 190 7.37 -10.44 7.27
CA GLU A 190 6.68 -11.71 7.00
C GLU A 190 6.63 -11.99 5.49
N ALA A 191 6.28 -10.98 4.69
CA ALA A 191 6.25 -11.10 3.22
C ALA A 191 7.61 -11.52 2.65
N VAL A 192 8.70 -10.93 3.14
CA VAL A 192 10.06 -11.24 2.70
C VAL A 192 10.45 -12.67 3.09
N LEU A 193 10.21 -13.06 4.35
CA LEU A 193 10.53 -14.41 4.82
C LEU A 193 9.76 -15.49 4.03
N ILE A 194 8.48 -15.22 3.73
CA ILE A 194 7.66 -16.12 2.92
C ILE A 194 8.18 -16.17 1.47
N ALA A 195 8.53 -15.04 0.88
CA ALA A 195 9.06 -14.99 -0.48
C ALA A 195 10.39 -15.74 -0.60
N GLU A 196 11.30 -15.57 0.35
CA GLU A 196 12.57 -16.32 0.38
C GLU A 196 12.34 -17.84 0.44
N GLU A 197 11.41 -18.29 1.30
CA GLU A 197 11.10 -19.71 1.46
C GLU A 197 10.40 -20.30 0.24
N LEU A 198 9.32 -19.64 -0.25
CA LEU A 198 8.51 -20.18 -1.35
C LEU A 198 9.19 -20.07 -2.72
N ASP A 199 9.91 -18.97 -2.96
CA ASP A 199 10.49 -18.65 -4.26
C ASP A 199 11.97 -18.97 -4.33
N HIS A 200 12.56 -19.53 -3.26
CA HIS A 200 13.98 -19.87 -3.15
C HIS A 200 14.91 -18.70 -3.53
N ILE A 201 14.59 -17.51 -2.99
CA ILE A 201 15.33 -16.29 -3.29
C ILE A 201 16.62 -16.24 -2.48
N GLU A 202 17.75 -16.43 -3.15
CA GLU A 202 19.10 -16.45 -2.56
C GLU A 202 19.98 -15.29 -3.05
N ASP A 203 19.42 -14.35 -3.83
CA ASP A 203 20.16 -13.25 -4.46
C ASP A 203 20.48 -12.07 -3.52
N GLY A 204 20.09 -12.16 -2.26
CA GLY A 204 20.35 -11.15 -1.25
C GLY A 204 19.50 -9.86 -1.37
N ARG A 205 18.49 -9.86 -2.26
CA ARG A 205 17.65 -8.66 -2.50
C ARG A 205 16.95 -8.12 -1.27
N PHE A 206 16.71 -8.95 -0.26
CA PHE A 206 16.04 -8.60 0.98
C PHE A 206 16.97 -8.46 2.20
N ASP A 207 18.27 -8.64 2.02
CA ASP A 207 19.22 -8.62 3.15
C ASP A 207 19.28 -7.26 3.84
N GLU A 208 19.20 -6.17 3.08
CA GLU A 208 19.16 -4.82 3.65
C GLU A 208 17.92 -4.65 4.55
N LEU A 209 16.75 -5.07 4.08
CA LEU A 209 15.52 -4.97 4.86
C LEU A 209 15.62 -5.80 6.13
N LYS A 210 16.02 -7.07 6.07
CA LYS A 210 16.16 -7.95 7.24
C LYS A 210 17.14 -7.38 8.27
N ALA A 211 18.26 -6.82 7.80
CA ALA A 211 19.27 -6.24 8.68
C ALA A 211 18.81 -4.95 9.37
N LEU A 212 18.04 -4.10 8.68
CA LEU A 212 17.75 -2.74 9.11
C LEU A 212 16.34 -2.51 9.64
N ILE A 213 15.39 -3.42 9.38
CA ILE A 213 13.97 -3.22 9.71
C ILE A 213 13.73 -2.97 11.19
N GLY A 214 14.48 -3.63 12.07
CA GLY A 214 14.39 -3.50 13.51
C GLY A 214 15.15 -2.31 14.11
N MET A 215 15.84 -1.49 13.31
CA MET A 215 16.61 -0.36 13.83
C MET A 215 15.67 0.77 14.31
N PRO A 216 15.74 1.19 15.60
CA PRO A 216 14.76 2.12 16.19
C PRO A 216 14.69 3.48 15.47
N VAL A 217 15.78 3.95 14.89
CA VAL A 217 15.81 5.22 14.14
C VAL A 217 15.04 5.08 12.83
N LEU A 218 15.28 4.00 12.08
CA LEU A 218 14.61 3.73 10.81
C LEU A 218 13.13 3.38 11.02
N GLN A 219 12.79 2.66 12.09
CA GLN A 219 11.39 2.40 12.44
C GLN A 219 10.62 3.70 12.69
N ARG A 220 11.20 4.65 13.42
CA ARG A 220 10.59 5.97 13.65
C ARG A 220 10.43 6.77 12.36
N GLU A 221 11.45 6.77 11.50
CA GLU A 221 11.36 7.43 10.19
C GLU A 221 10.28 6.81 9.31
N ARG A 222 10.22 5.49 9.20
CA ARG A 222 9.13 4.81 8.46
C ARG A 222 7.77 5.17 9.02
N GLN A 223 7.60 5.09 10.34
CA GLN A 223 6.32 5.43 10.98
C GLN A 223 5.92 6.89 10.73
N ARG A 224 6.89 7.81 10.74
CA ARG A 224 6.65 9.20 10.38
C ARG A 224 6.17 9.33 8.92
N VAL A 225 6.82 8.65 7.98
CA VAL A 225 6.41 8.64 6.56
C VAL A 225 5.01 8.06 6.43
N ILE A 226 4.73 6.89 7.03
CA ILE A 226 3.43 6.25 7.00
C ILE A 226 2.35 7.23 7.49
N TRP A 227 2.50 7.80 8.67
CA TRP A 227 1.50 8.71 9.26
C TRP A 227 1.30 9.98 8.43
N SER A 228 2.35 10.48 7.76
CA SER A 228 2.23 11.63 6.87
C SER A 228 1.39 11.36 5.61
N LEU A 229 1.31 10.10 5.19
CA LEU A 229 0.58 9.67 3.99
C LEU A 229 -0.88 9.30 4.29
N LEU A 230 -1.19 8.88 5.53
CA LEU A 230 -2.53 8.42 5.89
C LEU A 230 -3.56 9.55 5.83
N PRO A 231 -4.80 9.27 5.38
CA PRO A 231 -5.93 10.19 5.38
C PRO A 231 -6.48 10.40 6.80
N TRP A 232 -5.64 10.93 7.69
CA TRP A 232 -5.93 10.98 9.11
C TRP A 232 -5.25 12.20 9.76
N GLU A 233 -6.05 13.14 10.28
CA GLU A 233 -5.54 14.39 10.85
C GLU A 233 -4.51 14.19 11.98
N PRO A 234 -4.72 13.27 12.98
CA PRO A 234 -3.72 13.03 14.00
C PRO A 234 -2.38 12.51 13.46
N GLY A 235 -2.36 11.86 12.30
CA GLY A 235 -1.14 11.37 11.66
C GLY A 235 -0.13 12.49 11.39
N ASP A 236 -0.59 13.66 10.93
CA ASP A 236 0.28 14.82 10.73
C ASP A 236 0.93 15.33 12.02
N ALA A 237 0.17 15.35 13.11
CA ALA A 237 0.68 15.78 14.40
C ALA A 237 1.76 14.82 14.91
N TYR A 238 1.52 13.51 14.81
CA TYR A 238 2.49 12.47 15.18
C TYR A 238 3.72 12.50 14.29
N ALA A 239 3.55 12.63 12.97
CA ALA A 239 4.67 12.73 12.03
C ALA A 239 5.57 13.94 12.35
N ARG A 240 4.98 15.10 12.62
CA ARG A 240 5.72 16.31 13.05
C ARG A 240 6.44 16.10 14.37
N GLN A 241 5.78 15.50 15.35
CA GLN A 241 6.40 15.20 16.65
C GLN A 241 7.65 14.32 16.50
N ILE A 242 7.59 13.28 15.67
CA ILE A 242 8.75 12.41 15.40
C ILE A 242 9.83 13.18 14.66
N ALA A 243 9.49 13.98 13.64
CA ALA A 243 10.45 14.82 12.93
C ALA A 243 11.22 15.75 13.87
N ASP A 244 10.53 16.37 14.83
CA ASP A 244 11.16 17.22 15.85
C ASP A 244 12.07 16.43 16.80
N GLN A 245 11.68 15.23 17.19
CA GLN A 245 12.51 14.36 18.03
C GLN A 245 13.80 13.94 17.32
N LEU A 246 13.72 13.57 16.05
CA LEU A 246 14.87 13.18 15.23
C LEU A 246 15.83 14.37 15.00
N ALA A 247 15.28 15.56 14.74
CA ALA A 247 16.08 16.78 14.59
C ALA A 247 16.85 17.12 15.87
N ARG A 248 16.22 16.96 17.06
CA ARG A 248 16.88 17.17 18.36
C ARG A 248 17.96 16.13 18.64
N ALA A 249 17.81 14.91 18.15
CA ALA A 249 18.81 13.85 18.29
C ALA A 249 20.01 13.99 17.34
N GLY A 250 20.07 15.05 16.52
CA GLY A 250 21.18 15.32 15.61
C GLY A 250 21.16 14.50 14.30
N HIS A 251 20.04 13.87 13.98
CA HIS A 251 19.86 13.19 12.69
C HIS A 251 19.52 14.21 11.60
N PRO A 252 20.24 14.23 10.46
CA PRO A 252 20.01 15.23 9.41
C PRO A 252 18.62 15.12 8.79
N ARG A 253 18.02 16.28 8.55
CA ARG A 253 16.68 16.43 7.94
C ARG A 253 16.61 16.04 6.46
N GLU A 254 17.69 15.65 5.82
CA GLU A 254 17.79 15.51 4.36
C GLU A 254 16.88 14.43 3.76
N ILE A 255 16.42 13.47 4.56
CA ILE A 255 15.50 12.41 4.09
C ILE A 255 14.06 12.91 3.92
N VAL A 256 13.71 14.06 4.49
CA VAL A 256 12.31 14.45 4.76
C VAL A 256 11.69 15.40 3.74
N THR A 257 12.49 16.18 3.02
CA THR A 257 11.99 17.32 2.23
C THR A 257 11.34 16.92 0.90
N THR A 258 11.53 15.69 0.43
CA THR A 258 11.11 15.29 -0.91
C THR A 258 9.64 14.85 -0.99
N VAL A 259 9.01 14.48 0.11
CA VAL A 259 7.64 13.93 0.11
C VAL A 259 6.57 14.95 0.54
N MET A 260 6.93 16.01 1.27
CA MET A 260 5.95 16.95 1.85
C MET A 260 5.59 18.16 0.96
N ASP A 261 6.30 18.39 -0.14
CA ASP A 261 6.06 19.51 -1.08
C ASP A 261 5.27 19.06 -2.33
N ILE A 262 4.34 18.11 -2.19
CA ILE A 262 3.46 17.68 -3.30
C ILE A 262 2.01 17.81 -2.86
#